data_b0b76ecdaf8e666a0c65eefafabdf5af
#
_entry.id   b0b76ecdaf8e666a0c65eefafabdf5af
#
_cell.length_a   1.000
_cell.length_b   1.000
_cell.length_c   1.000
_cell.angle_alpha   90.00
_cell.angle_beta   90.00
_cell.angle_gamma   90.00
#
_symmetry.space_group_name_H-M   'P 1'
#
loop_
_entity.id
_entity.type
_entity.pdbx_description
1 polymer ?
#
loop_
_entity_poly.entity_id
_entity_poly.type
_entity_poly.pdbx_seq_one_letter_code
_entity_poly.pdbx_strand_id
1 'polypeptide(L)'
;YSASETGVDYCVGMLSIDEDADILDPRLWKKERYPVLKTCEKLGIYGPGHNSFTMDEDGNDVMVYHARTEAEINGDPLYNPNRHAMLMKVKWDEAGRPVFSYENK
;
A
#
# COMPACT_ATOMS: atom_id res chain seq x y z
N TYR A 1 -4.14 4.52 -2.24
CA TYR A 1 -5.48 4.11 -1.78
C TYR A 1 -5.59 2.59 -1.66
N SER A 2 -6.44 2.15 -0.76
CA SER A 2 -6.76 0.72 -0.64
C SER A 2 -7.87 0.34 -1.61
N ALA A 3 -7.83 -0.87 -2.10
CA ALA A 3 -8.81 -1.40 -3.05
C ALA A 3 -9.10 -2.87 -2.79
N SER A 4 -10.23 -3.33 -3.35
CA SER A 4 -10.76 -4.68 -3.23
C SER A 4 -11.38 -4.98 -1.86
N GLU A 5 -11.84 -6.20 -1.67
CA GLU A 5 -12.37 -6.67 -0.40
C GLU A 5 -11.26 -6.89 0.61
N THR A 6 -11.59 -6.89 1.89
CA THR A 6 -10.60 -7.06 2.98
C THR A 6 -10.12 -8.51 3.14
N GLY A 7 -9.85 -9.18 2.01
CA GLY A 7 -9.30 -10.53 1.90
C GLY A 7 -7.88 -10.50 1.35
N VAL A 8 -7.48 -11.61 0.72
CA VAL A 8 -6.14 -11.74 0.12
C VAL A 8 -5.92 -10.85 -1.10
N ASP A 9 -6.98 -10.38 -1.73
CA ASP A 9 -6.91 -9.48 -2.87
C ASP A 9 -6.88 -8.00 -2.47
N TYR A 10 -7.03 -7.69 -1.18
CA TYR A 10 -6.89 -6.33 -0.68
C TYR A 10 -5.50 -5.81 -1.01
N CYS A 11 -5.42 -4.60 -1.53
CA CYS A 11 -4.18 -4.10 -2.11
C CYS A 11 -4.10 -2.58 -2.03
N VAL A 12 -2.94 -2.05 -2.36
CA VAL A 12 -2.71 -0.60 -2.43
C VAL A 12 -2.54 -0.20 -3.89
N GLY A 13 -3.41 0.70 -4.36
CA GLY A 13 -3.29 1.33 -5.66
C GLY A 13 -2.67 2.72 -5.57
N MET A 14 -2.32 3.30 -6.70
CA MET A 14 -1.73 4.64 -6.76
C MET A 14 -2.36 5.50 -7.84
N LEU A 15 -2.72 6.71 -7.44
CA LEU A 15 -3.06 7.82 -8.34
C LEU A 15 -1.95 8.84 -8.26
N SER A 16 -1.55 9.39 -9.38
CA SER A 16 -0.52 10.42 -9.44
C SER A 16 -0.92 11.55 -10.39
N ILE A 17 -0.38 12.73 -10.13
CA ILE A 17 -0.59 13.92 -10.95
C ILE A 17 0.69 14.74 -10.93
N ASP A 18 0.96 15.46 -11.99
CA ASP A 18 2.10 16.37 -12.05
C ASP A 18 1.93 17.52 -11.06
N GLU A 19 3.01 17.93 -10.42
CA GLU A 19 3.04 18.95 -9.38
C GLU A 19 2.37 20.27 -9.83
N ASP A 20 2.58 20.66 -11.08
CA ASP A 20 2.07 21.93 -11.65
C ASP A 20 0.67 21.81 -12.25
N ALA A 21 0.07 20.63 -12.24
CA ALA A 21 -1.22 20.39 -12.86
C ALA A 21 -2.38 20.84 -11.95
N ASP A 22 -3.52 21.14 -12.59
CA ASP A 22 -4.76 21.43 -11.86
C ASP A 22 -5.29 20.16 -11.21
N ILE A 23 -5.17 20.05 -9.89
CA ILE A 23 -5.61 18.88 -9.12
C ILE A 23 -7.11 18.63 -9.18
N LEU A 24 -7.89 19.62 -9.59
CA LEU A 24 -9.35 19.50 -9.74
C LEU A 24 -9.77 18.95 -11.10
N ASP A 25 -8.84 18.83 -12.04
CA ASP A 25 -9.11 18.24 -13.35
C ASP A 25 -8.86 16.72 -13.31
N PRO A 26 -9.93 15.90 -13.30
CA PRO A 26 -9.78 14.42 -13.19
C PRO A 26 -9.04 13.80 -14.37
N ARG A 27 -8.97 14.49 -15.51
CA ARG A 27 -8.28 13.98 -16.71
C ARG A 27 -6.77 14.00 -16.56
N LEU A 28 -6.24 14.79 -15.62
CA LEU A 28 -4.80 14.95 -15.40
C LEU A 28 -4.25 13.93 -14.41
N TRP A 29 -5.11 13.22 -13.70
CA TRP A 29 -4.72 12.16 -12.80
C TRP A 29 -4.42 10.87 -13.55
N LYS A 30 -3.30 10.23 -13.19
CA LYS A 30 -2.88 8.94 -13.74
C LYS A 30 -3.11 7.86 -12.69
N LYS A 31 -3.87 6.84 -13.06
CA LYS A 31 -4.08 5.67 -12.23
C LYS A 31 -3.15 4.57 -12.67
N GLU A 32 -2.37 4.02 -11.74
CA GLU A 32 -1.54 2.85 -12.04
C GLU A 32 -2.43 1.66 -12.39
N ARG A 33 -2.06 0.94 -13.44
CA ARG A 33 -2.81 -0.23 -13.92
C ARG A 33 -2.78 -1.38 -12.93
N TYR A 34 -1.67 -1.54 -12.22
CA TYR A 34 -1.46 -2.63 -11.27
C TYR A 34 -1.29 -2.07 -9.86
N PRO A 35 -1.67 -2.85 -8.82
CA PRO A 35 -1.39 -2.44 -7.45
C PRO A 35 0.09 -2.16 -7.22
N VAL A 36 0.38 -1.13 -6.43
CA VAL A 36 1.75 -0.82 -6.02
C VAL A 36 2.21 -1.66 -4.83
N LEU A 37 1.25 -2.25 -4.10
CA LEU A 37 1.52 -3.22 -3.05
C LEU A 37 0.38 -4.23 -3.00
N LYS A 38 0.72 -5.51 -2.99
CA LYS A 38 -0.23 -6.61 -2.98
C LYS A 38 0.30 -7.79 -2.18
N THR A 39 -0.52 -8.82 -2.01
CA THR A 39 -0.15 -10.08 -1.37
C THR A 39 1.18 -10.61 -1.91
N CYS A 40 2.03 -11.05 -1.00
CA CYS A 40 3.29 -11.74 -1.29
C CYS A 40 3.31 -13.06 -0.52
N GLU A 41 2.91 -14.14 -1.17
CA GLU A 41 2.85 -15.47 -0.54
C GLU A 41 4.19 -15.94 0.00
N LYS A 42 5.25 -15.62 -0.74
CA LYS A 42 6.63 -15.97 -0.36
C LYS A 42 7.02 -15.41 1.01
N LEU A 43 6.52 -14.24 1.36
CA LEU A 43 6.79 -13.59 2.64
C LEU A 43 5.69 -13.81 3.68
N GLY A 44 4.61 -14.50 3.30
CA GLY A 44 3.47 -14.70 4.20
C GLY A 44 2.73 -13.41 4.53
N ILE A 45 2.68 -12.48 3.57
CA ILE A 45 1.99 -11.19 3.72
C ILE A 45 0.79 -11.18 2.78
N TYR A 46 -0.40 -11.06 3.36
CA TYR A 46 -1.65 -11.15 2.62
C TYR A 46 -2.52 -9.91 2.81
N GLY A 47 -3.07 -9.43 1.72
CA GLY A 47 -4.05 -8.34 1.72
C GLY A 47 -3.57 -7.05 2.37
N PRO A 48 -2.45 -6.45 1.92
CA PRO A 48 -1.96 -5.20 2.49
C PRO A 48 -2.87 -4.02 2.12
N GLY A 49 -3.06 -3.11 3.06
CA GLY A 49 -3.84 -1.91 2.80
C GLY A 49 -4.10 -1.06 4.03
N HIS A 50 -5.09 -0.18 3.92
CA HIS A 50 -5.45 0.79 4.97
C HIS A 50 -4.23 1.59 5.44
N ASN A 51 -3.48 2.10 4.47
CA ASN A 51 -2.18 2.71 4.70
C ASN A 51 -2.27 4.18 5.15
N SER A 52 -1.26 4.58 5.89
CA SER A 52 -0.98 5.97 6.22
C SER A 52 0.53 6.20 6.15
N PHE A 53 0.95 7.46 6.22
CA PHE A 53 2.35 7.83 6.09
C PHE A 53 2.82 8.62 7.29
N THR A 54 4.08 8.40 7.66
CA THR A 54 4.76 9.12 8.71
C THR A 54 6.26 9.22 8.36
N MET A 55 7.04 9.73 9.27
CA MET A 55 8.49 9.85 9.13
C MET A 55 9.15 9.21 10.35
N ASP A 56 10.24 8.50 10.15
CA ASP A 56 11.00 7.93 11.24
C ASP A 56 11.98 8.95 11.85
N GLU A 57 12.71 8.54 12.90
CA GLU A 57 13.66 9.39 13.63
C GLU A 57 14.80 9.89 12.73
N ASP A 58 15.12 9.13 11.68
CA ASP A 58 16.20 9.46 10.74
C ASP A 58 15.70 10.29 9.55
N GLY A 59 14.42 10.65 9.54
CA GLY A 59 13.83 11.45 8.47
C GLY A 59 13.41 10.65 7.23
N ASN A 60 13.34 9.33 7.33
CA ASN A 60 12.83 8.50 6.23
C ASN A 60 11.31 8.49 6.20
N ASP A 61 10.74 8.53 5.00
CA ASP A 61 9.31 8.35 4.82
C ASP A 61 8.95 6.89 5.08
N VAL A 62 7.91 6.69 5.88
CA VAL A 62 7.44 5.36 6.29
C VAL A 62 5.97 5.23 5.98
N MET A 63 5.60 4.12 5.35
CA MET A 63 4.21 3.71 5.22
C MET A 63 3.86 2.73 6.33
N VAL A 64 2.77 3.02 7.04
CA VAL A 64 2.15 2.11 8.01
C VAL A 64 0.92 1.52 7.33
N TYR A 65 0.81 0.22 7.36
CA TYR A 65 -0.30 -0.49 6.74
C TYR A 65 -0.66 -1.73 7.55
N HIS A 66 -1.81 -2.33 7.29
CA HIS A 66 -2.09 -3.62 7.86
C HIS A 66 -1.97 -4.71 6.80
N ALA A 67 -1.66 -5.90 7.24
CA ALA A 67 -1.72 -7.09 6.41
C ALA A 67 -2.03 -8.33 7.27
N ARG A 68 -2.47 -9.38 6.60
CA ARG A 68 -2.73 -10.68 7.22
C ARG A 68 -1.50 -11.55 7.11
N THR A 69 -1.34 -12.44 8.06
CA THR A 69 -0.28 -13.46 8.04
C THR A 69 -0.79 -14.81 7.53
N GLU A 70 -2.10 -14.92 7.33
CA GLU A 70 -2.77 -16.14 6.87
C GLU A 70 -3.61 -15.82 5.63
N ALA A 71 -3.54 -16.69 4.61
CA ALA A 71 -4.33 -16.56 3.40
C ALA A 71 -5.79 -16.93 3.66
N GLU A 72 -6.00 -17.97 4.45
CA GLU A 72 -7.33 -18.47 4.78
C GLU A 72 -7.97 -17.63 5.89
N ILE A 73 -9.18 -17.16 5.63
CA ILE A 73 -9.91 -16.30 6.55
C ILE A 73 -11.13 -17.05 7.05
N ASN A 74 -11.17 -17.30 8.35
CA ASN A 74 -12.31 -17.93 9.00
C ASN A 74 -13.38 -16.88 9.29
N GLY A 75 -14.59 -17.14 8.82
CA GLY A 75 -15.74 -16.26 9.01
C GLY A 75 -15.70 -15.04 8.09
N ASP A 76 -16.37 -13.97 8.51
CA ASP A 76 -16.43 -12.72 7.77
C ASP A 76 -15.06 -12.01 7.82
N PRO A 77 -14.44 -11.72 6.67
CA PRO A 77 -13.16 -11.02 6.64
C PRO A 77 -13.15 -9.70 7.41
N LEU A 78 -14.28 -9.02 7.45
CA LEU A 78 -14.38 -7.73 8.14
C LEU A 78 -14.14 -7.86 9.65
N TYR A 79 -14.52 -8.97 10.24
CA TYR A 79 -14.44 -9.21 11.69
C TYR A 79 -13.29 -10.13 12.09
N ASN A 80 -12.57 -10.70 11.11
CA ASN A 80 -11.43 -11.55 11.41
C ASN A 80 -10.25 -10.72 11.93
N PRO A 81 -9.69 -11.04 13.13
CA PRO A 81 -8.67 -10.21 13.78
C PRO A 81 -7.26 -10.38 13.22
N ASN A 82 -7.03 -11.31 12.30
CA ASN A 82 -5.71 -11.51 11.69
C ASN A 82 -5.37 -10.36 10.72
N ARG A 83 -5.16 -9.19 11.29
CA ARG A 83 -4.69 -7.98 10.61
C ARG A 83 -3.67 -7.30 11.50
N HIS A 84 -2.43 -7.27 11.06
CA HIS A 84 -1.31 -6.78 11.85
C HIS A 84 -0.77 -5.48 11.27
N ALA A 85 -0.39 -4.55 12.13
CA ALA A 85 0.29 -3.33 11.71
C ALA A 85 1.69 -3.67 11.21
N MET A 86 2.01 -3.16 10.04
CA MET A 86 3.30 -3.35 9.39
C MET A 86 3.88 -2.02 8.96
N LEU A 87 5.18 -1.96 8.86
CA LEU A 87 5.93 -0.76 8.48
C LEU A 87 6.77 -1.05 7.25
N MET A 88 6.87 -0.06 6.38
CA MET A 88 7.71 -0.12 5.19
C MET A 88 8.33 1.25 4.96
N LYS A 89 9.66 1.32 4.76
CA LYS A 89 10.27 2.56 4.28
C LYS A 89 9.84 2.80 2.85
N VAL A 90 9.47 4.03 2.54
CA VAL A 90 9.18 4.44 1.18
C VAL A 90 10.49 4.90 0.55
N LYS A 91 10.87 4.27 -0.54
CA LYS A 91 12.01 4.69 -1.35
C LYS A 91 11.51 5.53 -2.51
N TRP A 92 12.40 6.31 -3.08
CA TRP A 92 12.08 7.19 -4.20
C TRP A 92 13.01 6.86 -5.37
N ASP A 93 12.45 6.71 -6.56
CA ASP A 93 13.25 6.47 -7.76
C ASP A 93 13.86 7.78 -8.31
N GLU A 94 14.63 7.67 -9.39
CA GLU A 94 15.28 8.82 -10.01
C GLU A 94 14.29 9.85 -10.58
N ALA A 95 13.08 9.40 -10.91
CA ALA A 95 12.01 10.28 -11.40
C ALA A 95 11.20 10.94 -10.25
N GLY A 96 11.57 10.70 -8.99
CA GLY A 96 10.86 11.22 -7.83
C GLY A 96 9.56 10.49 -7.52
N ARG A 97 9.39 9.26 -8.00
CA ARG A 97 8.22 8.44 -7.74
C ARG A 97 8.44 7.54 -6.53
N PRO A 98 7.43 7.33 -5.68
CA PRO A 98 7.58 6.43 -4.54
C PRO A 98 7.65 4.98 -5.01
N VAL A 99 8.51 4.21 -4.35
CA VAL A 99 8.68 2.78 -4.60
C VAL A 99 8.25 2.02 -3.35
N PHE A 100 7.19 1.25 -3.47
CA PHE A 100 6.66 0.39 -2.41
C PHE A 100 7.11 -1.04 -2.66
N SER A 101 8.00 -1.53 -1.81
CA SER A 101 8.52 -2.89 -1.94
C SER A 101 8.77 -3.47 -0.55
N TYR A 102 8.40 -4.73 -0.36
CA TYR A 102 8.70 -5.45 0.89
C TYR A 102 10.19 -5.59 1.16
N GLU A 103 11.01 -5.33 0.16
CA GLU A 103 12.47 -5.34 0.28
C GLU A 103 13.05 -4.00 0.78
N ASN A 104 12.23 -2.96 0.88
CA ASN A 104 12.65 -1.66 1.39
C ASN A 104 12.99 -1.76 2.89
N LYS A 105 14.19 -1.36 3.24
CA LYS A 105 14.70 -1.41 4.62
C LYS A 105 15.23 -0.06 5.07
#